data_c23bea73b14a5ac42db875896e1f8b8d
#
_entry.id   c23bea73b14a5ac42db875896e1f8b8d
#
_cell.length_a   1.000
_cell.length_b   1.000
_cell.length_c   1.000
_cell.angle_alpha   90.00
_cell.angle_beta   90.00
_cell.angle_gamma   90.00
#
_symmetry.space_group_name_H-M   'P 1'
#
loop_
_entity.id
_entity.type
_entity.pdbx_description
1 polymer ?
#
loop_
_entity_poly.entity_id
_entity_poly.type
_entity_poly.pdbx_seq_one_letter_code
_entity_poly.pdbx_strand_id
1 'polypeptide(L)'
;MDFTFTDDQQTFREAISRFLMTEAAPEMLREIWETDVGRSPDLRNKIAEQGLTALSIPEAFGGLGMDDVAWALMTQELGYYAIPDSLADTAYVASALIAGLSDSVAQRGEWLQGIADGSLRVALGHPVNPLVADAAHADLLLLAHGDEVHAVPRSQVDVHGHSSLDASRRLAQVSWQPSVATRVAQGEQGRALWTQTLNRGALSVAGQLLGLAQRMLDLSVDYAAQRKQFGKPIGSFQAVKHHLAEVATQLEFAKPVLYRAAYALAHNEPNAAVWVSQARLASCDASWLAARHGIQVHGAMGYTWEVDLQMFMKRAWALDNAWGDRALHKTRVAEYVLSGAAPLGPGHTFED
;
A
#
# COMPACT_ATOMS: atom_id res chain seq x y z
N MET A 1 22.13 9.58 7.68
CA MET A 1 20.86 9.40 6.91
C MET A 1 20.32 10.77 6.54
N ASP A 2 20.00 11.00 5.27
CA ASP A 2 19.32 12.21 4.80
C ASP A 2 17.81 11.92 4.71
N PHE A 3 16.99 12.77 5.32
CA PHE A 3 15.51 12.68 5.27
C PHE A 3 14.91 13.64 4.23
N THR A 4 15.75 14.28 3.40
CA THR A 4 15.26 15.11 2.30
C THR A 4 14.91 14.24 1.09
N PHE A 5 13.86 14.63 0.39
CA PHE A 5 13.51 14.02 -0.89
C PHE A 5 14.15 14.82 -2.03
N THR A 6 14.48 14.14 -3.12
CA THR A 6 14.98 14.81 -4.33
C THR A 6 13.89 15.66 -4.98
N ASP A 7 14.31 16.65 -5.77
CA ASP A 7 13.39 17.49 -6.53
C ASP A 7 12.54 16.66 -7.50
N ASP A 8 13.10 15.61 -8.09
CA ASP A 8 12.39 14.70 -8.98
C ASP A 8 11.29 13.93 -8.25
N GLN A 9 11.59 13.39 -7.03
CA GLN A 9 10.60 12.69 -6.21
C GLN A 9 9.44 13.62 -5.81
N GLN A 10 9.73 14.86 -5.42
CA GLN A 10 8.72 15.85 -5.05
C GLN A 10 7.89 16.28 -6.27
N THR A 11 8.53 16.58 -7.39
CA THR A 11 7.84 16.99 -8.64
C THR A 11 6.91 15.89 -9.13
N PHE A 12 7.35 14.63 -9.10
CA PHE A 12 6.53 13.50 -9.49
C PHE A 12 5.34 13.31 -8.54
N ARG A 13 5.58 13.41 -7.23
CA ARG A 13 4.51 13.36 -6.23
C ARG A 13 3.45 14.42 -6.46
N GLU A 14 3.87 15.68 -6.66
CA GLU A 14 2.93 16.78 -6.90
C GLU A 14 2.13 16.60 -8.19
N ALA A 15 2.76 16.06 -9.25
CA ALA A 15 2.08 15.78 -10.50
C ALA A 15 1.00 14.69 -10.31
N ILE A 16 1.34 13.59 -9.64
CA ILE A 16 0.40 12.50 -9.33
C ILE A 16 -0.71 12.98 -8.39
N SER A 17 -0.42 13.77 -7.36
CA SER A 17 -1.44 14.32 -6.46
C SER A 17 -2.44 15.18 -7.21
N ARG A 18 -1.99 16.10 -8.08
CA ARG A 18 -2.87 16.94 -8.91
C ARG A 18 -3.71 16.12 -9.88
N PHE A 19 -3.12 15.09 -10.49
CA PHE A 19 -3.83 14.17 -11.37
C PHE A 19 -4.93 13.42 -10.60
N LEU A 20 -4.60 12.79 -9.48
CA LEU A 20 -5.56 12.02 -8.68
C LEU A 20 -6.66 12.89 -8.06
N MET A 21 -6.37 14.14 -7.73
CA MET A 21 -7.39 15.10 -7.26
C MET A 21 -8.51 15.29 -8.29
N THR A 22 -8.19 15.20 -9.57
CA THR A 22 -9.16 15.37 -10.67
C THR A 22 -9.83 14.05 -11.04
N GLU A 23 -9.05 12.97 -11.14
CA GLU A 23 -9.51 11.70 -11.73
C GLU A 23 -10.06 10.70 -10.69
N ALA A 24 -9.73 10.89 -9.38
CA ALA A 24 -10.14 10.00 -8.31
C ALA A 24 -11.09 10.68 -7.30
N ALA A 25 -12.12 11.35 -7.81
CA ALA A 25 -13.13 11.98 -6.98
C ALA A 25 -13.94 10.95 -6.17
N PRO A 26 -14.46 11.29 -4.97
CA PRO A 26 -15.25 10.38 -4.14
C PRO A 26 -16.49 9.79 -4.85
N GLU A 27 -17.08 10.53 -5.78
CA GLU A 27 -18.21 10.08 -6.60
C GLU A 27 -17.82 8.87 -7.46
N MET A 28 -16.65 8.90 -8.08
CA MET A 28 -16.11 7.78 -8.86
C MET A 28 -15.85 6.56 -7.97
N LEU A 29 -15.35 6.75 -6.74
CA LEU A 29 -15.17 5.65 -5.78
C LEU A 29 -16.50 5.00 -5.40
N ARG A 30 -17.56 5.80 -5.19
CA ARG A 30 -18.93 5.30 -4.90
C ARG A 30 -19.45 4.47 -6.06
N GLU A 31 -19.31 4.98 -7.29
CA GLU A 31 -19.72 4.26 -8.50
C GLU A 31 -18.98 2.92 -8.63
N ILE A 32 -17.67 2.89 -8.41
CA ILE A 32 -16.86 1.65 -8.43
C ILE A 32 -17.33 0.66 -7.35
N TRP A 33 -17.70 1.13 -6.16
CA TRP A 33 -18.20 0.26 -5.10
C TRP A 33 -19.50 -0.45 -5.47
N GLU A 34 -20.35 0.18 -6.28
CA GLU A 34 -21.66 -0.34 -6.70
C GLU A 34 -21.58 -1.28 -7.91
N THR A 35 -20.46 -1.32 -8.64
CA THR A 35 -20.29 -2.17 -9.81
C THR A 35 -19.74 -3.55 -9.45
N ASP A 36 -20.16 -4.58 -10.16
CA ASP A 36 -19.67 -5.96 -9.97
C ASP A 36 -18.16 -6.06 -10.30
N VAL A 37 -17.72 -5.36 -11.33
CA VAL A 37 -16.31 -5.32 -11.74
C VAL A 37 -15.45 -4.59 -10.71
N GLY A 38 -15.94 -3.48 -10.16
CA GLY A 38 -15.27 -2.69 -9.13
C GLY A 38 -13.93 -2.10 -9.57
N ARG A 39 -13.75 -1.88 -10.87
CA ARG A 39 -12.53 -1.32 -11.48
C ARG A 39 -12.88 -0.37 -12.60
N SER A 40 -12.04 0.64 -12.79
CA SER A 40 -12.12 1.57 -13.92
C SER A 40 -10.91 1.37 -14.84
N PRO A 41 -11.10 0.75 -16.02
CA PRO A 41 -10.03 0.64 -17.01
C PRO A 41 -9.51 2.01 -17.47
N ASP A 42 -10.39 3.00 -17.58
CA ASP A 42 -10.02 4.38 -17.97
C ASP A 42 -9.07 5.01 -16.95
N LEU A 43 -9.40 4.95 -15.66
CA LEU A 43 -8.52 5.46 -14.59
C LEU A 43 -7.15 4.76 -14.62
N ARG A 44 -7.12 3.44 -14.83
CA ARG A 44 -5.86 2.70 -14.90
C ARG A 44 -5.00 3.12 -16.09
N ASN A 45 -5.60 3.28 -17.26
CA ASN A 45 -4.89 3.74 -18.46
C ASN A 45 -4.31 5.15 -18.24
N LYS A 46 -5.10 6.06 -17.69
CA LYS A 46 -4.64 7.41 -17.34
C LYS A 46 -3.49 7.39 -16.30
N ILE A 47 -3.54 6.49 -15.31
CA ILE A 47 -2.46 6.29 -14.33
C ILE A 47 -1.18 5.80 -15.02
N ALA A 48 -1.29 4.89 -15.97
CA ALA A 48 -0.16 4.40 -16.76
C ALA A 48 0.44 5.52 -17.63
N GLU A 49 -0.39 6.35 -18.26
CA GLU A 49 0.04 7.54 -19.02
C GLU A 49 0.82 8.55 -18.14
N GLN A 50 0.54 8.62 -16.84
CA GLN A 50 1.31 9.41 -15.88
C GLN A 50 2.65 8.75 -15.48
N GLY A 51 2.96 7.55 -15.97
CA GLY A 51 4.20 6.83 -15.67
C GLY A 51 4.24 6.12 -14.32
N LEU A 52 3.13 6.09 -13.55
CA LEU A 52 3.14 5.48 -12.23
C LEU A 52 3.31 3.95 -12.28
N THR A 53 2.85 3.29 -13.33
CA THR A 53 3.09 1.85 -13.56
C THR A 53 4.55 1.54 -13.89
N ALA A 54 5.27 2.49 -14.46
CA ALA A 54 6.67 2.39 -14.87
C ALA A 54 7.66 2.81 -13.76
N LEU A 55 7.18 3.34 -12.63
CA LEU A 55 7.97 4.07 -11.64
C LEU A 55 9.24 3.33 -11.20
N SER A 56 9.15 2.06 -10.80
CA SER A 56 10.29 1.25 -10.32
C SER A 56 10.77 0.19 -11.31
N ILE A 57 10.19 0.15 -12.50
CA ILE A 57 10.68 -0.74 -13.57
C ILE A 57 12.05 -0.23 -14.02
N PRO A 58 13.05 -1.11 -14.20
CA PRO A 58 14.37 -0.69 -14.71
C PRO A 58 14.26 -0.02 -16.08
N GLU A 59 15.09 0.99 -16.35
CA GLU A 59 15.09 1.77 -17.60
C GLU A 59 15.23 0.88 -18.84
N ALA A 60 16.00 -0.22 -18.75
CA ALA A 60 16.17 -1.20 -19.84
C ALA A 60 14.85 -1.86 -20.27
N PHE A 61 13.78 -1.78 -19.46
CA PHE A 61 12.46 -2.31 -19.75
C PHE A 61 11.39 -1.21 -19.85
N GLY A 62 11.80 0.03 -20.12
CA GLY A 62 10.89 1.17 -20.32
C GLY A 62 10.40 1.84 -19.03
N GLY A 63 11.06 1.59 -17.90
CA GLY A 63 10.73 2.19 -16.62
C GLY A 63 11.52 3.45 -16.27
N LEU A 64 11.23 4.01 -15.09
CA LEU A 64 11.89 5.20 -14.55
C LEU A 64 13.00 4.85 -13.53
N GLY A 65 13.13 3.58 -13.12
CA GLY A 65 14.17 3.10 -12.22
C GLY A 65 14.15 3.70 -10.81
N MET A 66 13.03 4.28 -10.38
CA MET A 66 12.90 4.88 -9.05
C MET A 66 12.82 3.81 -7.94
N ASP A 67 13.28 4.18 -6.76
CA ASP A 67 13.47 3.30 -5.62
C ASP A 67 12.25 3.19 -4.68
N ASP A 68 12.43 2.46 -3.56
CA ASP A 68 11.43 2.27 -2.52
C ASP A 68 11.04 3.60 -1.82
N VAL A 69 11.92 4.63 -1.82
CA VAL A 69 11.63 5.95 -1.23
C VAL A 69 10.59 6.69 -2.07
N ALA A 70 10.70 6.64 -3.40
CA ALA A 70 9.68 7.21 -4.29
C ALA A 70 8.32 6.52 -4.07
N TRP A 71 8.31 5.19 -3.92
CA TRP A 71 7.07 4.45 -3.64
C TRP A 71 6.46 4.76 -2.27
N ALA A 72 7.26 5.09 -1.26
CA ALA A 72 6.72 5.55 0.03
C ALA A 72 5.91 6.85 -0.12
N LEU A 73 6.30 7.75 -1.03
CA LEU A 73 5.53 8.95 -1.35
C LEU A 73 4.28 8.62 -2.18
N MET A 74 4.43 7.81 -3.23
CA MET A 74 3.30 7.46 -4.11
C MET A 74 2.21 6.67 -3.40
N THR A 75 2.58 5.76 -2.51
CA THR A 75 1.58 4.99 -1.74
C THR A 75 0.78 5.86 -0.77
N GLN A 76 1.35 6.96 -0.27
CA GLN A 76 0.58 7.94 0.49
C GLN A 76 -0.48 8.62 -0.39
N GLU A 77 -0.14 9.02 -1.62
CA GLU A 77 -1.11 9.60 -2.56
C GLU A 77 -2.20 8.58 -2.94
N LEU A 78 -1.82 7.33 -3.24
CA LEU A 78 -2.78 6.25 -3.52
C LEU A 78 -3.73 6.00 -2.34
N GLY A 79 -3.24 6.11 -1.11
CA GLY A 79 -4.04 6.03 0.10
C GLY A 79 -4.95 7.24 0.29
N TYR A 80 -4.44 8.46 0.12
CA TYR A 80 -5.19 9.70 0.28
C TYR A 80 -6.43 9.75 -0.63
N TYR A 81 -6.30 9.27 -1.86
CA TYR A 81 -7.40 9.17 -2.82
C TYR A 81 -8.11 7.81 -2.80
N ALA A 82 -7.73 6.90 -1.91
CA ALA A 82 -8.30 5.55 -1.76
C ALA A 82 -8.44 4.80 -3.10
N ILE A 83 -7.40 4.84 -3.93
CA ILE A 83 -7.41 4.24 -5.26
C ILE A 83 -7.85 2.78 -5.18
N PRO A 84 -8.89 2.38 -5.91
CA PRO A 84 -9.54 1.07 -5.74
C PRO A 84 -8.76 -0.08 -6.37
N ASP A 85 -7.80 0.21 -7.23
CA ASP A 85 -6.98 -0.75 -7.97
C ASP A 85 -5.81 -1.26 -7.10
N SER A 86 -5.39 -2.52 -7.30
CA SER A 86 -4.17 -3.09 -6.71
C SER A 86 -2.91 -2.62 -7.45
N LEU A 87 -2.88 -1.34 -7.83
CA LEU A 87 -1.80 -0.75 -8.61
C LEU A 87 -0.43 -0.96 -7.96
N ALA A 88 -0.32 -0.66 -6.66
CA ALA A 88 0.93 -0.82 -5.93
C ALA A 88 1.38 -2.29 -5.86
N ASP A 89 0.44 -3.25 -5.76
CA ASP A 89 0.79 -4.67 -5.78
C ASP A 89 1.37 -5.08 -7.15
N THR A 90 0.85 -4.56 -8.26
CA THR A 90 1.40 -4.81 -9.61
C THR A 90 2.69 -4.02 -9.87
N ALA A 91 2.62 -2.69 -9.77
CA ALA A 91 3.65 -1.78 -10.28
C ALA A 91 4.86 -1.65 -9.35
N TYR A 92 4.71 -1.97 -8.06
CA TYR A 92 5.78 -1.90 -7.08
C TYR A 92 6.19 -3.29 -6.57
N VAL A 93 5.25 -4.07 -6.06
CA VAL A 93 5.59 -5.30 -5.36
C VAL A 93 5.90 -6.44 -6.33
N ALA A 94 5.03 -6.68 -7.33
CA ALA A 94 5.24 -7.72 -8.33
C ALA A 94 6.37 -7.39 -9.29
N SER A 95 6.50 -6.12 -9.71
CA SER A 95 7.59 -5.68 -10.58
C SER A 95 8.96 -5.93 -9.94
N ALA A 96 9.10 -5.64 -8.64
CA ALA A 96 10.35 -5.91 -7.92
C ALA A 96 10.65 -7.41 -7.79
N LEU A 97 9.64 -8.25 -7.56
CA LEU A 97 9.81 -9.70 -7.57
C LEU A 97 10.28 -10.18 -8.96
N ILE A 98 9.62 -9.73 -10.03
CA ILE A 98 9.98 -10.10 -11.41
C ILE A 98 11.38 -9.60 -11.76
N ALA A 99 11.74 -8.38 -11.38
CA ALA A 99 13.08 -7.82 -11.61
C ALA A 99 14.18 -8.63 -10.91
N GLY A 100 13.87 -9.27 -9.77
CA GLY A 100 14.77 -10.14 -9.03
C GLY A 100 14.88 -11.60 -9.55
N LEU A 101 14.07 -11.98 -10.56
CA LEU A 101 14.19 -13.28 -11.19
C LEU A 101 15.49 -13.39 -12.00
N SER A 102 15.95 -14.63 -12.21
CA SER A 102 17.09 -14.91 -13.07
C SER A 102 16.83 -14.45 -14.52
N ASP A 103 17.87 -13.97 -15.20
CA ASP A 103 17.83 -13.61 -16.62
C ASP A 103 17.49 -14.83 -17.52
N SER A 104 17.63 -16.04 -17.00
CA SER A 104 17.19 -17.27 -17.69
C SER A 104 15.67 -17.44 -17.83
N VAL A 105 14.88 -16.65 -17.09
CA VAL A 105 13.41 -16.61 -17.25
C VAL A 105 13.06 -15.81 -18.48
N ALA A 106 12.75 -16.47 -19.57
CA ALA A 106 12.59 -15.88 -20.90
C ALA A 106 11.54 -14.74 -20.93
N GLN A 107 10.44 -14.89 -20.18
CA GLN A 107 9.34 -13.91 -20.16
C GLN A 107 9.58 -12.71 -19.21
N ARG A 108 10.66 -12.71 -18.43
CA ARG A 108 10.94 -11.67 -17.43
C ARG A 108 10.88 -10.25 -18.02
N GLY A 109 11.53 -10.05 -19.17
CA GLY A 109 11.55 -8.74 -19.86
C GLY A 109 10.17 -8.32 -20.38
N GLU A 110 9.43 -9.23 -20.97
CA GLU A 110 8.06 -9.01 -21.46
C GLU A 110 7.13 -8.60 -20.31
N TRP A 111 7.19 -9.29 -19.17
CA TRP A 111 6.37 -8.94 -18.01
C TRP A 111 6.71 -7.54 -17.45
N LEU A 112 7.99 -7.19 -17.36
CA LEU A 112 8.40 -5.86 -16.89
C LEU A 112 7.92 -4.75 -17.84
N GLN A 113 8.05 -4.95 -19.15
CA GLN A 113 7.54 -4.00 -20.15
C GLN A 113 6.02 -3.87 -20.08
N GLY A 114 5.29 -5.00 -20.00
CA GLY A 114 3.83 -4.99 -19.89
C GLY A 114 3.30 -4.34 -18.61
N ILE A 115 4.06 -4.42 -17.50
CA ILE A 115 3.74 -3.65 -16.29
C ILE A 115 4.00 -2.16 -16.53
N ALA A 116 5.14 -1.81 -17.13
CA ALA A 116 5.53 -0.41 -17.35
C ALA A 116 4.51 0.34 -18.23
N ASP A 117 4.04 -0.28 -19.31
CA ASP A 117 3.05 0.30 -20.22
C ASP A 117 1.59 0.13 -19.73
N GLY A 118 1.37 -0.56 -18.60
CA GLY A 118 0.06 -0.79 -18.02
C GLY A 118 -0.77 -1.92 -18.65
N SER A 119 -0.25 -2.62 -19.65
CA SER A 119 -0.96 -3.70 -20.37
C SER A 119 -1.03 -4.99 -19.58
N LEU A 120 -0.10 -5.23 -18.64
CA LEU A 120 -0.05 -6.43 -17.79
C LEU A 120 -0.46 -6.11 -16.35
N ARG A 121 -1.44 -6.84 -15.84
CA ARG A 121 -1.84 -6.82 -14.42
C ARG A 121 -1.34 -8.07 -13.73
N VAL A 122 -0.63 -7.91 -12.63
CA VAL A 122 -0.07 -9.02 -11.86
C VAL A 122 -0.67 -9.05 -10.47
N ALA A 123 -1.24 -10.19 -10.07
CA ALA A 123 -1.68 -10.44 -8.70
C ALA A 123 -0.66 -11.30 -7.94
N LEU A 124 -0.61 -11.13 -6.63
CA LEU A 124 0.36 -11.77 -5.75
C LEU A 124 -0.32 -12.68 -4.72
N GLY A 125 -0.04 -13.97 -4.79
CA GLY A 125 -0.47 -14.96 -3.80
C GLY A 125 0.65 -15.29 -2.82
N HIS A 126 0.97 -14.34 -1.92
CA HIS A 126 1.95 -14.54 -0.84
C HIS A 126 1.31 -15.32 0.31
N PRO A 127 2.03 -16.28 0.95
CA PRO A 127 1.48 -17.10 2.05
C PRO A 127 0.93 -16.32 3.25
N VAL A 128 1.42 -15.09 3.47
CA VAL A 128 0.93 -14.23 4.56
C VAL A 128 -0.49 -13.71 4.31
N ASN A 129 -0.92 -13.65 3.06
CA ASN A 129 -2.24 -13.19 2.68
C ASN A 129 -3.13 -14.41 2.37
N PRO A 130 -4.18 -14.68 3.16
CA PRO A 130 -5.05 -15.83 2.93
C PRO A 130 -5.89 -15.70 1.65
N LEU A 131 -6.07 -14.49 1.16
CA LEU A 131 -6.78 -14.16 -0.07
C LEU A 131 -5.89 -13.31 -0.98
N VAL A 132 -6.03 -13.51 -2.28
CA VAL A 132 -5.30 -12.79 -3.31
C VAL A 132 -6.13 -11.60 -3.78
N ALA A 133 -5.56 -10.40 -3.69
CA ALA A 133 -6.21 -9.19 -4.19
C ALA A 133 -6.17 -9.17 -5.72
N ASP A 134 -7.29 -8.79 -6.34
CA ASP A 134 -7.44 -8.63 -7.80
C ASP A 134 -7.15 -9.87 -8.66
N ALA A 135 -7.14 -11.06 -8.08
CA ALA A 135 -6.89 -12.30 -8.83
C ALA A 135 -7.82 -12.50 -10.04
N ALA A 136 -9.07 -12.01 -9.95
CA ALA A 136 -10.03 -12.10 -11.04
C ALA A 136 -9.70 -11.18 -12.22
N HIS A 137 -8.98 -10.08 -11.97
CA HIS A 137 -8.65 -9.05 -12.95
C HIS A 137 -7.19 -9.11 -13.43
N ALA A 138 -6.39 -10.01 -12.85
CA ALA A 138 -4.99 -10.18 -13.23
C ALA A 138 -4.88 -10.98 -14.53
N ASP A 139 -3.83 -10.71 -15.31
CA ASP A 139 -3.43 -11.50 -16.47
C ASP A 139 -2.47 -12.61 -16.05
N LEU A 140 -1.64 -12.31 -15.04
CA LEU A 140 -0.63 -13.19 -14.48
C LEU A 140 -0.73 -13.19 -12.95
N LEU A 141 -0.57 -14.36 -12.33
CA LEU A 141 -0.49 -14.50 -10.89
C LEU A 141 0.90 -15.03 -10.51
N LEU A 142 1.56 -14.37 -9.56
CA LEU A 142 2.76 -14.88 -8.91
C LEU A 142 2.34 -15.56 -7.62
N LEU A 143 2.49 -16.88 -7.58
CA LEU A 143 1.95 -17.73 -6.51
C LEU A 143 3.07 -18.49 -5.81
N ALA A 144 2.97 -18.62 -4.49
CA ALA A 144 3.92 -19.37 -3.69
C ALA A 144 3.51 -20.84 -3.53
N HIS A 145 4.50 -21.74 -3.64
CA HIS A 145 4.38 -23.13 -3.22
C HIS A 145 5.65 -23.53 -2.45
N GLY A 146 5.58 -23.54 -1.12
CA GLY A 146 6.77 -23.67 -0.29
C GLY A 146 7.74 -22.50 -0.50
N ASP A 147 8.95 -22.81 -0.95
CA ASP A 147 9.98 -21.82 -1.32
C ASP A 147 10.04 -21.53 -2.84
N GLU A 148 9.09 -22.08 -3.60
CA GLU A 148 9.00 -21.85 -5.04
C GLU A 148 8.20 -20.57 -5.35
N VAL A 149 8.58 -19.91 -6.44
CA VAL A 149 7.82 -18.84 -7.09
C VAL A 149 7.28 -19.38 -8.42
N HIS A 150 5.98 -19.29 -8.60
CA HIS A 150 5.33 -19.70 -9.82
C HIS A 150 4.67 -18.50 -10.51
N ALA A 151 4.89 -18.36 -11.81
CA ALA A 151 4.21 -17.41 -12.67
C ALA A 151 3.10 -18.17 -13.42
N VAL A 152 1.87 -17.96 -13.00
CA VAL A 152 0.71 -18.73 -13.45
C VAL A 152 -0.24 -17.82 -14.24
N PRO A 153 -0.48 -18.09 -15.53
CA PRO A 153 -1.47 -17.35 -16.32
C PRO A 153 -2.87 -17.43 -15.67
N ARG A 154 -3.64 -16.34 -15.75
CA ARG A 154 -5.01 -16.29 -15.20
C ARG A 154 -5.90 -17.46 -15.65
N SER A 155 -5.72 -17.92 -16.88
CA SER A 155 -6.47 -19.06 -17.45
C SER A 155 -6.20 -20.43 -16.80
N GLN A 156 -5.16 -20.54 -15.98
CA GLN A 156 -4.75 -21.78 -15.29
C GLN A 156 -5.08 -21.78 -13.81
N VAL A 157 -5.88 -20.82 -13.33
CA VAL A 157 -6.30 -20.73 -11.94
C VAL A 157 -7.82 -20.62 -11.80
N ASP A 158 -8.37 -21.28 -10.79
CA ASP A 158 -9.75 -21.08 -10.37
C ASP A 158 -9.79 -19.99 -9.30
N VAL A 159 -10.70 -19.02 -9.48
CA VAL A 159 -10.79 -17.84 -8.62
C VAL A 159 -12.20 -17.74 -8.04
N HIS A 160 -12.28 -17.79 -6.70
CA HIS A 160 -13.52 -17.61 -5.95
C HIS A 160 -13.49 -16.30 -5.18
N GLY A 161 -14.34 -15.34 -5.57
CA GLY A 161 -14.42 -14.03 -4.95
C GLY A 161 -14.97 -14.07 -3.53
N HIS A 162 -14.44 -13.23 -2.66
CA HIS A 162 -14.91 -13.00 -1.30
C HIS A 162 -15.28 -11.56 -1.10
N SER A 163 -16.36 -11.32 -0.32
CA SER A 163 -16.75 -9.98 0.09
C SER A 163 -15.71 -9.38 1.04
N SER A 164 -15.52 -8.06 0.93
CA SER A 164 -14.67 -7.28 1.83
C SER A 164 -15.48 -6.16 2.47
N LEU A 165 -15.07 -5.72 3.66
CA LEU A 165 -15.61 -4.52 4.29
C LEU A 165 -15.43 -3.28 3.39
N ASP A 166 -14.30 -3.19 2.71
CA ASP A 166 -14.04 -2.25 1.63
C ASP A 166 -14.49 -2.91 0.32
N ALA A 167 -15.63 -2.47 -0.21
CA ALA A 167 -16.22 -3.03 -1.41
C ALA A 167 -15.35 -2.86 -2.67
N SER A 168 -14.37 -1.94 -2.66
CA SER A 168 -13.42 -1.78 -3.77
C SER A 168 -12.28 -2.81 -3.74
N ARG A 169 -12.04 -3.51 -2.62
CA ARG A 169 -11.07 -4.61 -2.59
C ARG A 169 -11.69 -5.89 -3.12
N ARG A 170 -11.21 -6.34 -4.25
CA ARG A 170 -11.61 -7.60 -4.89
C ARG A 170 -10.70 -8.72 -4.42
N LEU A 171 -11.06 -9.34 -3.31
CA LEU A 171 -10.31 -10.44 -2.69
C LEU A 171 -10.83 -11.78 -3.20
N ALA A 172 -9.94 -12.73 -3.42
CA ALA A 172 -10.33 -14.04 -3.89
C ALA A 172 -9.47 -15.16 -3.30
N GLN A 173 -10.09 -16.31 -3.09
CA GLN A 173 -9.37 -17.55 -2.93
C GLN A 173 -8.96 -18.04 -4.32
N VAL A 174 -7.71 -18.50 -4.44
CA VAL A 174 -7.13 -18.99 -5.69
C VAL A 174 -6.77 -20.48 -5.53
N SER A 175 -7.29 -21.31 -6.42
CA SER A 175 -6.93 -22.73 -6.53
C SER A 175 -6.17 -22.98 -7.82
N TRP A 176 -5.04 -23.67 -7.73
CA TRP A 176 -4.14 -23.93 -8.85
C TRP A 176 -3.27 -25.16 -8.58
N GLN A 177 -2.55 -25.64 -9.59
CA GLN A 177 -1.64 -26.77 -9.47
C GLN A 177 -0.21 -26.33 -9.79
N PRO A 178 0.74 -26.47 -8.85
CA PRO A 178 2.14 -26.17 -9.11
C PRO A 178 2.72 -27.13 -10.15
N SER A 179 3.55 -26.61 -11.06
CA SER A 179 4.20 -27.39 -12.10
C SER A 179 5.61 -26.83 -12.41
N VAL A 180 6.46 -27.66 -12.98
CA VAL A 180 7.80 -27.22 -13.43
C VAL A 180 7.68 -26.13 -14.51
N ALA A 181 6.64 -26.16 -15.33
CA ALA A 181 6.43 -25.21 -16.41
C ALA A 181 6.10 -23.78 -15.90
N THR A 182 5.48 -23.67 -14.72
CA THR A 182 5.12 -22.36 -14.13
C THR A 182 6.17 -21.86 -13.12
N ARG A 183 7.10 -22.73 -12.70
CA ARG A 183 8.10 -22.38 -11.69
C ARG A 183 9.19 -21.48 -12.27
N VAL A 184 9.37 -20.29 -11.69
CA VAL A 184 10.33 -19.26 -12.14
C VAL A 184 11.48 -19.01 -11.15
N ALA A 185 11.32 -19.43 -9.89
CA ALA A 185 12.39 -19.46 -8.89
C ALA A 185 12.11 -20.50 -7.81
N GLN A 186 13.16 -20.95 -7.10
CA GLN A 186 13.05 -21.92 -5.99
C GLN A 186 14.24 -21.82 -5.03
N GLY A 187 14.14 -22.53 -3.92
CA GLY A 187 15.23 -22.65 -2.94
C GLY A 187 15.54 -21.30 -2.27
N GLU A 188 16.82 -20.99 -2.14
CA GLU A 188 17.26 -19.75 -1.49
C GLU A 188 16.78 -18.50 -2.24
N GLN A 189 16.85 -18.50 -3.57
CA GLN A 189 16.33 -17.39 -4.39
C GLN A 189 14.82 -17.19 -4.18
N GLY A 190 14.05 -18.26 -4.19
CA GLY A 190 12.59 -18.14 -3.99
C GLY A 190 12.25 -17.61 -2.60
N ARG A 191 12.92 -18.07 -1.55
CA ARG A 191 12.76 -17.55 -0.18
C ARG A 191 13.12 -16.07 -0.08
N ALA A 192 14.24 -15.66 -0.68
CA ALA A 192 14.69 -14.26 -0.69
C ALA A 192 13.69 -13.35 -1.41
N LEU A 193 13.18 -13.77 -2.57
CA LEU A 193 12.17 -13.04 -3.34
C LEU A 193 10.87 -12.87 -2.53
N TRP A 194 10.35 -13.92 -1.91
CA TRP A 194 9.14 -13.82 -1.08
C TRP A 194 9.35 -12.95 0.16
N THR A 195 10.52 -12.99 0.79
CA THR A 195 10.85 -12.12 1.93
C THR A 195 10.83 -10.65 1.51
N GLN A 196 11.43 -10.31 0.38
CA GLN A 196 11.43 -8.94 -0.14
C GLN A 196 10.03 -8.51 -0.60
N THR A 197 9.26 -9.41 -1.20
CA THR A 197 7.86 -9.19 -1.59
C THR A 197 7.02 -8.82 -0.37
N LEU A 198 7.15 -9.55 0.74
CA LEU A 198 6.46 -9.22 1.99
C LEU A 198 6.84 -7.83 2.51
N ASN A 199 8.13 -7.50 2.49
CA ASN A 199 8.59 -6.20 2.98
C ASN A 199 8.05 -5.04 2.12
N ARG A 200 8.09 -5.14 0.78
CA ARG A 200 7.53 -4.12 -0.12
C ARG A 200 6.00 -4.04 -0.01
N GLY A 201 5.32 -5.17 0.09
CA GLY A 201 3.88 -5.18 0.33
C GLY A 201 3.49 -4.48 1.64
N ALA A 202 4.21 -4.77 2.71
CA ALA A 202 3.99 -4.14 4.01
C ALA A 202 4.33 -2.64 4.00
N LEU A 203 5.40 -2.22 3.30
CA LEU A 203 5.74 -0.80 3.12
C LEU A 203 4.66 -0.07 2.33
N SER A 204 4.18 -0.67 1.23
CA SER A 204 3.09 -0.14 0.42
C SER A 204 1.83 0.13 1.24
N VAL A 205 1.44 -0.85 2.07
CA VAL A 205 0.28 -0.70 2.95
C VAL A 205 0.53 0.37 4.02
N ALA A 206 1.74 0.45 4.58
CA ALA A 206 2.07 1.50 5.55
C ALA A 206 1.89 2.91 4.96
N GLY A 207 2.38 3.14 3.73
CA GLY A 207 2.17 4.40 3.02
C GLY A 207 0.69 4.69 2.74
N GLN A 208 -0.05 3.70 2.24
CA GLN A 208 -1.49 3.87 1.98
C GLN A 208 -2.27 4.20 3.26
N LEU A 209 -1.94 3.58 4.39
CA LEU A 209 -2.59 3.87 5.67
C LEU A 209 -2.34 5.30 6.16
N LEU A 210 -1.14 5.86 5.94
CA LEU A 210 -0.86 7.26 6.26
C LEU A 210 -1.63 8.22 5.34
N GLY A 211 -1.73 7.91 4.04
CA GLY A 211 -2.55 8.67 3.11
C GLY A 211 -4.03 8.67 3.50
N LEU A 212 -4.58 7.51 3.84
CA LEU A 212 -5.95 7.37 4.35
C LEU A 212 -6.17 8.15 5.65
N ALA A 213 -5.20 8.10 6.58
CA ALA A 213 -5.25 8.84 7.84
C ALA A 213 -5.29 10.36 7.60
N GLN A 214 -4.44 10.85 6.69
CA GLN A 214 -4.44 12.26 6.30
C GLN A 214 -5.79 12.67 5.69
N ARG A 215 -6.34 11.86 4.77
CA ARG A 215 -7.63 12.16 4.16
C ARG A 215 -8.77 12.20 5.18
N MET A 216 -8.82 11.24 6.10
CA MET A 216 -9.81 11.22 7.18
C MET A 216 -9.68 12.42 8.11
N LEU A 217 -8.46 12.88 8.39
CA LEU A 217 -8.21 14.10 9.15
C LEU A 217 -8.73 15.33 8.41
N ASP A 218 -8.40 15.50 7.13
CA ASP A 218 -8.82 16.66 6.33
C ASP A 218 -10.34 16.74 6.22
N LEU A 219 -11.01 15.61 5.90
CA LEU A 219 -12.48 15.54 5.88
C LEU A 219 -13.09 15.92 7.23
N SER A 220 -12.46 15.52 8.34
CA SER A 220 -12.96 15.82 9.68
C SER A 220 -12.74 17.28 10.07
N VAL A 221 -11.64 17.88 9.62
CA VAL A 221 -11.38 19.32 9.81
C VAL A 221 -12.39 20.16 9.04
N ASP A 222 -12.63 19.83 7.78
CA ASP A 222 -13.61 20.52 6.93
C ASP A 222 -15.03 20.40 7.48
N TYR A 223 -15.41 19.21 7.92
CA TYR A 223 -16.71 18.99 8.56
C TYR A 223 -16.85 19.82 9.84
N ALA A 224 -15.80 19.84 10.69
CA ALA A 224 -15.83 20.59 11.94
C ALA A 224 -15.87 22.11 11.73
N ALA A 225 -15.32 22.60 10.62
CA ALA A 225 -15.37 24.04 10.25
C ALA A 225 -16.78 24.45 9.75
N GLN A 226 -17.51 23.53 9.11
CA GLN A 226 -18.81 23.83 8.49
C GLN A 226 -20.00 23.51 9.42
N ARG A 227 -19.95 22.40 10.16
CA ARG A 227 -21.04 21.94 11.03
C ARG A 227 -21.22 22.87 12.22
N LYS A 228 -22.42 23.42 12.39
CA LYS A 228 -22.76 24.31 13.50
C LYS A 228 -23.62 23.58 14.54
N GLN A 229 -23.27 23.76 15.81
CA GLN A 229 -24.05 23.41 16.99
C GLN A 229 -23.87 24.48 18.07
N PHE A 230 -24.88 24.70 18.87
CA PHE A 230 -24.86 25.75 19.92
C PHE A 230 -24.48 27.14 19.38
N GLY A 231 -24.93 27.47 18.17
CA GLY A 231 -24.74 28.76 17.52
C GLY A 231 -23.39 29.01 16.86
N LYS A 232 -22.46 28.05 16.86
CA LYS A 232 -21.12 28.20 16.28
C LYS A 232 -20.60 26.90 15.63
N PRO A 233 -19.55 26.96 14.77
CA PRO A 233 -18.89 25.78 14.23
C PRO A 233 -18.40 24.84 15.34
N ILE A 234 -18.58 23.52 15.17
CA ILE A 234 -18.15 22.53 16.19
C ILE A 234 -16.63 22.53 16.38
N GLY A 235 -15.84 22.88 15.36
CA GLY A 235 -14.39 23.05 15.44
C GLY A 235 -13.93 24.18 16.38
N SER A 236 -14.86 25.05 16.85
CA SER A 236 -14.55 26.05 17.88
C SER A 236 -14.44 25.48 19.30
N PHE A 237 -14.96 24.25 19.53
CA PHE A 237 -14.91 23.59 20.83
C PHE A 237 -13.57 22.89 21.06
N GLN A 238 -12.95 23.07 22.24
CA GLN A 238 -11.64 22.51 22.54
C GLN A 238 -11.62 20.97 22.45
N ALA A 239 -12.68 20.28 22.90
CA ALA A 239 -12.74 18.81 22.81
C ALA A 239 -12.63 18.31 21.36
N VAL A 240 -13.26 18.99 20.39
CA VAL A 240 -13.14 18.66 18.96
C VAL A 240 -11.72 18.93 18.44
N LYS A 241 -11.13 20.08 18.83
CA LYS A 241 -9.75 20.42 18.47
C LYS A 241 -8.74 19.38 18.98
N HIS A 242 -8.91 18.91 20.22
CA HIS A 242 -8.01 17.92 20.82
C HIS A 242 -8.05 16.60 20.04
N HIS A 243 -9.22 16.11 19.64
CA HIS A 243 -9.34 14.91 18.81
C HIS A 243 -8.57 15.04 17.50
N LEU A 244 -8.73 16.15 16.79
CA LEU A 244 -8.06 16.37 15.50
C LEU A 244 -6.55 16.60 15.66
N ALA A 245 -6.13 17.33 16.70
CA ALA A 245 -4.71 17.55 17.00
C ALA A 245 -3.98 16.26 17.38
N GLU A 246 -4.64 15.36 18.12
CA GLU A 246 -4.06 14.03 18.47
C GLU A 246 -3.82 13.20 17.20
N VAL A 247 -4.77 13.18 16.27
CA VAL A 247 -4.60 12.51 14.97
C VAL A 247 -3.44 13.12 14.19
N ALA A 248 -3.40 14.46 14.07
CA ALA A 248 -2.33 15.16 13.34
C ALA A 248 -0.96 14.83 13.94
N THR A 249 -0.84 14.85 15.26
CA THR A 249 0.41 14.52 15.97
C THR A 249 0.86 13.09 15.68
N GLN A 250 -0.05 12.11 15.82
CA GLN A 250 0.28 10.71 15.58
C GLN A 250 0.71 10.47 14.12
N LEU A 251 0.05 11.15 13.18
CA LEU A 251 0.35 11.05 11.76
C LEU A 251 1.73 11.63 11.43
N GLU A 252 2.07 12.82 11.98
CA GLU A 252 3.39 13.42 11.77
C GLU A 252 4.53 12.59 12.38
N PHE A 253 4.32 11.93 13.51
CA PHE A 253 5.31 11.01 14.08
C PHE A 253 5.45 9.70 13.29
N ALA A 254 4.41 9.24 12.58
CA ALA A 254 4.47 8.01 11.79
C ALA A 254 5.18 8.20 10.44
N LYS A 255 5.14 9.41 9.83
CA LYS A 255 5.77 9.70 8.53
C LYS A 255 7.27 9.40 8.49
N PRO A 256 8.11 9.89 9.43
CA PRO A 256 9.56 9.60 9.39
C PRO A 256 9.87 8.11 9.59
N VAL A 257 9.02 7.37 10.31
CA VAL A 257 9.19 5.91 10.46
C VAL A 257 8.97 5.20 9.12
N LEU A 258 7.98 5.64 8.33
CA LEU A 258 7.77 5.16 6.96
C LEU A 258 8.97 5.45 6.06
N TYR A 259 9.47 6.69 6.10
CA TYR A 259 10.60 7.12 5.26
C TYR A 259 11.89 6.40 5.62
N ARG A 260 12.13 6.16 6.92
CA ARG A 260 13.25 5.32 7.39
C ARG A 260 13.18 3.90 6.86
N ALA A 261 11.99 3.30 6.86
CA ALA A 261 11.77 1.95 6.35
C ALA A 261 11.99 1.87 4.84
N ALA A 262 11.52 2.85 4.08
CA ALA A 262 11.72 2.95 2.64
C ALA A 262 13.22 3.09 2.29
N TYR A 263 13.93 3.94 3.01
CA TYR A 263 15.37 4.09 2.85
C TYR A 263 16.12 2.78 3.11
N ALA A 264 15.74 2.06 4.17
CA ALA A 264 16.36 0.78 4.51
C ALA A 264 16.17 -0.28 3.42
N LEU A 265 14.98 -0.32 2.79
CA LEU A 265 14.74 -1.22 1.65
C LEU A 265 15.54 -0.81 0.43
N ALA A 266 15.53 0.48 0.06
CA ALA A 266 16.24 1.00 -1.09
C ALA A 266 17.76 0.73 -1.01
N HIS A 267 18.32 0.74 0.21
CA HIS A 267 19.75 0.52 0.46
C HIS A 267 20.09 -0.92 0.87
N ASN A 268 19.11 -1.85 0.82
CA ASN A 268 19.29 -3.25 1.21
C ASN A 268 19.92 -3.43 2.61
N GLU A 269 19.50 -2.59 3.58
CA GLU A 269 20.00 -2.70 4.95
C GLU A 269 19.64 -4.06 5.58
N PRO A 270 20.52 -4.67 6.38
CA PRO A 270 20.27 -5.99 6.97
C PRO A 270 18.99 -6.08 7.79
N ASN A 271 18.58 -4.99 8.45
CA ASN A 271 17.41 -4.93 9.33
C ASN A 271 16.19 -4.26 8.67
N ALA A 272 16.16 -4.11 7.35
CA ALA A 272 15.07 -3.47 6.62
C ALA A 272 13.69 -4.05 6.99
N ALA A 273 13.58 -5.38 7.19
CA ALA A 273 12.33 -6.03 7.59
C ALA A 273 11.79 -5.53 8.95
N VAL A 274 12.68 -5.16 9.87
CA VAL A 274 12.30 -4.61 11.19
C VAL A 274 11.78 -3.19 11.04
N TRP A 275 12.49 -2.35 10.27
CA TRP A 275 12.07 -0.97 10.00
C TRP A 275 10.73 -0.92 9.27
N VAL A 276 10.53 -1.80 8.29
CA VAL A 276 9.22 -1.96 7.63
C VAL A 276 8.12 -2.36 8.61
N SER A 277 8.43 -3.29 9.53
CA SER A 277 7.45 -3.71 10.54
C SER A 277 7.10 -2.58 11.52
N GLN A 278 8.07 -1.75 11.91
CA GLN A 278 7.81 -0.55 12.72
C GLN A 278 6.95 0.47 11.97
N ALA A 279 7.26 0.76 10.70
CA ALA A 279 6.47 1.65 9.86
C ALA A 279 5.03 1.15 9.71
N ARG A 280 4.87 -0.16 9.50
CA ARG A 280 3.56 -0.80 9.40
C ARG A 280 2.72 -0.61 10.66
N LEU A 281 3.32 -0.83 11.85
CA LEU A 281 2.64 -0.64 13.14
C LEU A 281 2.27 0.82 13.39
N ALA A 282 3.21 1.75 13.18
CA ALA A 282 2.97 3.19 13.36
C ALA A 282 1.85 3.71 12.44
N SER A 283 1.84 3.27 11.18
CA SER A 283 0.81 3.65 10.19
C SER A 283 -0.56 3.05 10.53
N CYS A 284 -0.61 1.81 11.04
CA CYS A 284 -1.84 1.21 11.56
C CYS A 284 -2.42 2.02 12.72
N ASP A 285 -1.58 2.42 13.67
CA ASP A 285 -2.04 3.18 14.83
C ASP A 285 -2.54 4.57 14.44
N ALA A 286 -1.85 5.25 13.52
CA ALA A 286 -2.27 6.55 13.00
C ALA A 286 -3.61 6.46 12.25
N SER A 287 -3.78 5.48 11.36
CA SER A 287 -5.01 5.32 10.59
C SER A 287 -6.19 4.88 11.45
N TRP A 288 -5.97 4.02 12.44
CA TRP A 288 -6.99 3.60 13.40
C TRP A 288 -7.46 4.77 14.26
N LEU A 289 -6.53 5.59 14.74
CA LEU A 289 -6.85 6.80 15.49
C LEU A 289 -7.64 7.79 14.63
N ALA A 290 -7.21 8.03 13.39
CA ALA A 290 -7.90 8.91 12.44
C ALA A 290 -9.35 8.44 12.17
N ALA A 291 -9.55 7.14 11.97
CA ALA A 291 -10.88 6.57 11.77
C ALA A 291 -11.79 6.79 12.99
N ARG A 292 -11.31 6.49 14.20
CA ARG A 292 -12.08 6.64 15.44
C ARG A 292 -12.44 8.09 15.73
N HIS A 293 -11.47 9.00 15.63
CA HIS A 293 -11.70 10.41 15.91
C HIS A 293 -12.53 11.07 14.79
N GLY A 294 -12.34 10.64 13.53
CA GLY A 294 -13.18 11.07 12.42
C GLY A 294 -14.65 10.74 12.65
N ILE A 295 -14.98 9.50 13.02
CA ILE A 295 -16.36 9.11 13.37
C ILE A 295 -16.86 9.94 14.55
N GLN A 296 -16.06 10.10 15.60
CA GLN A 296 -16.45 10.87 16.79
C GLN A 296 -16.80 12.32 16.44
N VAL A 297 -15.99 12.97 15.59
CA VAL A 297 -16.20 14.36 15.16
C VAL A 297 -17.46 14.50 14.29
N HIS A 298 -17.69 13.53 13.39
CA HIS A 298 -18.88 13.53 12.53
C HIS A 298 -20.18 13.11 13.28
N GLY A 299 -20.04 12.43 14.43
CA GLY A 299 -21.16 11.83 15.14
C GLY A 299 -21.85 10.76 14.30
N ALA A 300 -23.18 10.68 14.36
CA ALA A 300 -23.96 9.67 13.61
C ALA A 300 -23.71 9.73 12.10
N MET A 301 -23.41 10.89 11.54
CA MET A 301 -23.09 11.04 10.12
C MET A 301 -21.85 10.25 9.70
N GLY A 302 -20.87 10.07 10.58
CA GLY A 302 -19.56 9.47 10.27
C GLY A 302 -19.62 8.01 9.79
N TYR A 303 -20.71 7.28 10.07
CA TYR A 303 -20.91 5.91 9.62
C TYR A 303 -22.09 5.72 8.66
N THR A 304 -22.66 6.83 8.15
CA THR A 304 -23.71 6.81 7.12
C THR A 304 -23.10 6.85 5.71
N TRP A 305 -23.90 6.48 4.71
CA TRP A 305 -23.52 6.59 3.30
C TRP A 305 -23.52 8.03 2.77
N GLU A 306 -23.99 8.98 3.56
CA GLU A 306 -24.11 10.38 3.17
C GLU A 306 -22.76 11.12 3.16
N VAL A 307 -21.77 10.62 3.94
CA VAL A 307 -20.42 11.20 4.00
C VAL A 307 -19.38 10.22 3.53
N ASP A 308 -18.31 10.72 2.91
CA ASP A 308 -17.26 9.91 2.32
C ASP A 308 -16.35 9.25 3.35
N LEU A 309 -16.30 9.77 4.57
CA LEU A 309 -15.43 9.28 5.64
C LEU A 309 -15.46 7.74 5.78
N GLN A 310 -16.65 7.14 5.68
CA GLN A 310 -16.84 5.70 5.83
C GLN A 310 -16.09 4.86 4.79
N MET A 311 -15.85 5.38 3.57
CA MET A 311 -15.09 4.67 2.54
C MET A 311 -13.61 4.58 2.91
N PHE A 312 -13.01 5.69 3.33
CA PHE A 312 -11.61 5.76 3.75
C PHE A 312 -11.35 4.94 5.01
N MET A 313 -12.27 5.00 5.96
CA MET A 313 -12.23 4.21 7.20
C MET A 313 -12.28 2.70 6.91
N LYS A 314 -13.21 2.24 6.08
CA LYS A 314 -13.34 0.82 5.72
C LYS A 314 -12.12 0.33 4.94
N ARG A 315 -11.56 1.16 4.04
CA ARG A 315 -10.31 0.87 3.35
C ARG A 315 -9.15 0.71 4.35
N ALA A 316 -9.01 1.61 5.31
CA ALA A 316 -7.97 1.53 6.33
C ALA A 316 -8.07 0.24 7.15
N TRP A 317 -9.26 -0.15 7.59
CA TRP A 317 -9.49 -1.40 8.33
C TRP A 317 -9.25 -2.65 7.49
N ALA A 318 -9.61 -2.63 6.21
CA ALA A 318 -9.35 -3.75 5.31
C ALA A 318 -7.86 -3.92 5.01
N LEU A 319 -7.10 -2.82 4.91
CA LEU A 319 -5.66 -2.85 4.70
C LEU A 319 -4.87 -3.23 5.97
N ASP A 320 -5.43 -3.04 7.17
CA ASP A 320 -4.75 -3.37 8.43
C ASP A 320 -4.35 -4.86 8.55
N ASN A 321 -4.98 -5.74 7.78
CA ASN A 321 -4.64 -7.17 7.73
C ASN A 321 -3.91 -7.60 6.45
N ALA A 322 -3.61 -6.68 5.52
CA ALA A 322 -2.91 -7.00 4.29
C ALA A 322 -1.39 -6.98 4.50
N TRP A 323 -0.69 -7.92 3.85
CA TRP A 323 0.77 -8.03 3.93
C TRP A 323 1.30 -8.20 5.36
N GLY A 324 0.63 -9.05 6.12
CA GLY A 324 0.89 -9.33 7.52
C GLY A 324 0.02 -8.48 8.46
N ASP A 325 -0.46 -9.14 9.49
CA ASP A 325 -1.23 -8.51 10.57
C ASP A 325 -0.31 -7.85 11.62
N ARG A 326 -0.92 -7.16 12.57
CA ARG A 326 -0.19 -6.52 13.67
C ARG A 326 0.62 -7.52 14.52
N ALA A 327 0.17 -8.77 14.65
CA ALA A 327 0.86 -9.78 15.43
C ALA A 327 2.19 -10.17 14.77
N LEU A 328 2.19 -10.42 13.46
CA LEU A 328 3.39 -10.70 12.68
C LEU A 328 4.42 -9.57 12.81
N HIS A 329 3.99 -8.32 12.60
CA HIS A 329 4.91 -7.18 12.65
C HIS A 329 5.43 -6.90 14.05
N LYS A 330 4.61 -7.07 15.09
CA LYS A 330 5.06 -6.98 16.50
C LYS A 330 6.06 -8.07 16.84
N THR A 331 5.84 -9.29 16.38
CA THR A 331 6.76 -10.41 16.60
C THR A 331 8.13 -10.11 15.97
N ARG A 332 8.19 -9.65 14.73
CA ARG A 332 9.46 -9.28 14.08
C ARG A 332 10.25 -8.21 14.85
N VAL A 333 9.57 -7.17 15.31
CA VAL A 333 10.20 -6.10 16.10
C VAL A 333 10.66 -6.64 17.46
N ALA A 334 9.81 -7.42 18.14
CA ALA A 334 10.14 -7.99 19.45
C ALA A 334 11.34 -8.96 19.38
N GLU A 335 11.38 -9.84 18.38
CA GLU A 335 12.51 -10.76 18.17
C GLU A 335 13.82 -10.00 17.99
N TYR A 336 13.83 -8.93 17.17
CA TYR A 336 15.02 -8.11 16.98
C TYR A 336 15.47 -7.41 18.26
N VAL A 337 14.55 -6.76 18.98
CA VAL A 337 14.88 -6.02 20.21
C VAL A 337 15.31 -6.95 21.33
N LEU A 338 14.63 -8.11 21.48
CA LEU A 338 14.87 -9.04 22.58
C LEU A 338 16.01 -10.04 22.32
N SER A 339 16.48 -10.19 21.08
CA SER A 339 17.60 -11.07 20.72
C SER A 339 18.95 -10.61 21.27
N GLY A 340 19.06 -9.35 21.70
CA GLY A 340 20.31 -8.72 22.06
C GLY A 340 21.19 -8.29 20.88
N ALA A 341 20.70 -8.49 19.64
CA ALA A 341 21.38 -8.04 18.42
C ALA A 341 21.18 -6.55 18.15
N ALA A 342 20.11 -5.95 18.71
CA ALA A 342 19.85 -4.53 18.56
C ALA A 342 20.75 -3.71 19.49
N PRO A 343 21.53 -2.76 19.00
CA PRO A 343 22.17 -1.78 19.85
C PRO A 343 21.08 -0.86 20.42
N LEU A 344 20.84 -0.97 21.73
CA LEU A 344 19.80 -0.21 22.41
C LEU A 344 20.40 1.03 23.08
N GLY A 345 19.67 2.14 23.00
CA GLY A 345 20.01 3.38 23.68
C GLY A 345 20.28 4.56 22.73
N PRO A 346 20.28 5.78 23.28
CA PRO A 346 20.36 7.00 22.46
C PRO A 346 21.69 7.16 21.71
N GLY A 347 22.77 6.51 22.16
CA GLY A 347 24.07 6.54 21.49
C GLY A 347 24.10 5.78 20.16
N HIS A 348 23.11 4.93 19.90
CA HIS A 348 23.06 4.05 18.73
C HIS A 348 21.95 4.44 17.73
N THR A 349 21.31 5.59 17.92
CA THR A 349 20.17 6.00 17.07
C THR A 349 20.57 6.26 15.63
N PHE A 350 21.81 6.66 15.38
CA PHE A 350 22.36 7.07 14.06
C PHE A 350 23.71 6.42 13.74
N GLU A 351 24.05 5.31 14.39
CA GLU A 351 25.20 4.52 13.99
C GLU A 351 24.84 3.76 12.71
N ASP A 352 25.72 3.89 11.69
CA ASP A 352 25.62 3.23 10.39
C ASP A 352 25.92 1.71 10.47
#